data_577bd6cb29dd15df32412669bb3ac3b6
#
_entry.id   577bd6cb29dd15df32412669bb3ac3b6
#
_cell.length_a   1.000
_cell.length_b   1.000
_cell.length_c   1.000
_cell.angle_alpha   90.00
_cell.angle_beta   90.00
_cell.angle_gamma   90.00
#
_symmetry.space_group_name_H-M   'P 1'
#
loop_
_entity.id
_entity.type
_entity.pdbx_description
1 polymer ?
#
loop_
_entity_poly.entity_id
_entity_poly.type
_entity_poly.pdbx_seq_one_letter_code
_entity_poly.pdbx_strand_id
1 'polypeptide(L)'
;AASDVYKRQVNQEEWLQIIRNNIKAALAVNPEYLVWHVSNCNLKEIFTFDFFYNDAQVIDASIEVFNAVSECIPDNVIVLFENLWWPGLRLIEPGIVDRFFCGLKKQNVGIMLDTGHLMNTNISLSNELEAVSFICQTVENLGMYKNYIHGMHLSCSLSGSYQKHSCKAVPECCSMTEIMHHVTSIDQHLIFKESGLKSLIECIEPSYLVHELFYDNLAELSVLVQTQQKLLLK
;
A
#
# COMPACT_ATOMS: atom_id res chain seq x y z
N ALA A 1 18.59 1.59 7.18
CA ALA A 1 18.05 2.71 7.96
C ALA A 1 16.89 2.27 8.87
N ALA A 2 16.00 1.36 8.43
CA ALA A 2 14.90 0.88 9.29
C ALA A 2 15.40 0.08 10.53
N SER A 3 16.50 -0.66 10.41
CA SER A 3 17.02 -1.51 11.50
C SER A 3 17.50 -0.74 12.75
N ASP A 4 17.89 0.52 12.59
CA ASP A 4 18.40 1.31 13.73
C ASP A 4 17.29 1.99 14.52
N VAL A 5 16.14 2.24 13.88
CA VAL A 5 14.96 2.80 14.53
C VAL A 5 14.34 1.79 15.52
N TYR A 6 14.38 0.49 15.20
CA TYR A 6 13.85 -0.56 16.09
C TYR A 6 14.67 -0.82 17.35
N LYS A 7 15.95 -0.36 17.39
CA LYS A 7 16.83 -0.56 18.56
C LYS A 7 16.78 0.62 19.54
N ARG A 8 16.26 1.77 19.14
CA ARG A 8 16.17 2.97 19.98
C ARG A 8 14.69 3.27 20.25
N GLN A 9 14.32 3.28 21.53
CA GLN A 9 13.05 3.86 21.93
C GLN A 9 13.13 5.37 21.67
N VAL A 10 12.35 5.85 20.71
CA VAL A 10 12.15 7.27 20.43
C VAL A 10 10.86 7.72 21.09
N ASN A 11 10.85 8.92 21.66
CA ASN A 11 9.59 9.52 22.13
C ASN A 11 8.77 10.05 20.95
N GLN A 12 7.52 10.42 21.21
CA GLN A 12 6.60 10.86 20.15
C GLN A 12 7.14 12.05 19.36
N GLU A 13 7.75 13.04 20.02
CA GLU A 13 8.28 14.22 19.33
C GLU A 13 9.51 13.88 18.46
N GLU A 14 10.41 13.03 18.94
CA GLU A 14 11.52 12.52 18.12
C GLU A 14 11.01 11.77 16.88
N TRP A 15 9.94 10.98 17.04
CA TRP A 15 9.30 10.28 15.92
C TRP A 15 8.70 11.26 14.90
N LEU A 16 7.94 12.24 15.33
CA LEU A 16 7.38 13.29 14.47
C LEU A 16 8.49 14.08 13.76
N GLN A 17 9.61 14.36 14.45
CA GLN A 17 10.75 15.04 13.83
C GLN A 17 11.42 14.20 12.73
N ILE A 18 11.49 12.87 12.89
CA ILE A 18 11.98 11.97 11.83
C ILE A 18 11.06 12.08 10.62
N ILE A 19 9.74 12.06 10.82
CA ILE A 19 8.77 12.18 9.73
C ILE A 19 8.91 13.54 9.03
N ARG A 20 9.00 14.65 9.76
CA ARG A 20 9.23 15.99 9.17
C ARG A 20 10.50 16.04 8.34
N ASN A 21 11.57 15.42 8.80
CA ASN A 21 12.85 15.34 8.06
C ASN A 21 12.70 14.52 6.76
N ASN A 22 11.95 13.42 6.79
CA ASN A 22 11.68 12.60 5.60
C ASN A 22 10.82 13.39 4.59
N ILE A 23 9.78 14.08 5.05
CA ILE A 23 8.97 14.97 4.20
C ILE A 23 9.87 16.03 3.55
N LYS A 24 10.70 16.71 4.32
CA LYS A 24 11.63 17.71 3.79
C LYS A 24 12.59 17.15 2.75
N ALA A 25 13.12 15.95 2.96
CA ALA A 25 13.99 15.28 2.01
C ALA A 25 13.25 14.92 0.71
N ALA A 26 12.01 14.40 0.81
CA ALA A 26 11.18 14.09 -0.34
C ALA A 26 10.80 15.35 -1.15
N LEU A 27 10.50 16.45 -0.49
CA LEU A 27 10.16 17.72 -1.15
C LEU A 27 11.35 18.36 -1.89
N ALA A 28 12.60 17.98 -1.59
CA ALA A 28 13.79 18.52 -2.25
C ALA A 28 13.87 18.21 -3.76
N VAL A 29 13.13 17.19 -4.23
CA VAL A 29 13.06 16.83 -5.66
C VAL A 29 11.85 17.42 -6.38
N ASN A 30 11.10 18.32 -5.75
CA ASN A 30 9.88 18.95 -6.27
C ASN A 30 8.85 17.93 -6.79
N PRO A 31 8.38 17.00 -5.96
CA PRO A 31 7.44 15.98 -6.38
C PRO A 31 6.05 16.58 -6.65
N GLU A 32 5.30 15.99 -7.58
CA GLU A 32 3.88 16.30 -7.78
C GLU A 32 3.01 15.73 -6.66
N TYR A 33 3.39 14.56 -6.16
CA TYR A 33 2.72 13.89 -5.03
C TYR A 33 3.72 13.19 -4.11
N LEU A 34 3.28 12.93 -2.89
CA LEU A 34 3.95 12.08 -1.91
C LEU A 34 3.08 10.85 -1.65
N VAL A 35 3.69 9.68 -1.57
CA VAL A 35 2.99 8.46 -1.15
C VAL A 35 3.21 8.25 0.36
N TRP A 36 2.13 7.89 1.06
CA TRP A 36 2.13 7.66 2.50
C TRP A 36 1.38 6.37 2.84
N HIS A 37 2.10 5.39 3.35
CA HIS A 37 1.49 4.15 3.84
C HIS A 37 0.70 4.37 5.14
N VAL A 38 -0.51 3.84 5.22
CA VAL A 38 -1.38 3.93 6.39
C VAL A 38 -1.64 2.54 6.93
N SER A 39 -0.73 2.05 7.75
CA SER A 39 -0.80 0.70 8.32
C SER A 39 0.07 0.55 9.56
N ASN A 40 -0.22 -0.47 10.36
CA ASN A 40 0.63 -0.89 11.48
C ASN A 40 0.74 -2.40 11.54
N CYS A 41 1.98 -2.86 11.67
CA CYS A 41 2.29 -4.28 11.86
C CYS A 41 3.64 -4.42 12.57
N ASN A 42 3.72 -5.28 13.57
CA ASN A 42 4.98 -5.62 14.23
C ASN A 42 5.52 -6.98 13.74
N LEU A 43 6.74 -7.31 14.13
CA LEU A 43 7.42 -8.52 13.68
C LEU A 43 6.61 -9.81 13.95
N LYS A 44 5.97 -9.92 15.10
CA LYS A 44 5.16 -11.10 15.44
C LYS A 44 3.93 -11.18 14.53
N GLU A 45 3.26 -10.07 14.33
CA GLU A 45 2.04 -9.97 13.52
C GLU A 45 2.29 -10.28 12.04
N ILE A 46 3.47 -9.90 11.50
CA ILE A 46 3.89 -10.26 10.13
C ILE A 46 3.75 -11.78 9.89
N PHE A 47 4.17 -12.62 10.86
CA PHE A 47 4.14 -14.08 10.73
C PHE A 47 2.84 -14.70 11.21
N THR A 48 2.20 -14.14 12.23
CA THR A 48 1.04 -14.77 12.88
C THR A 48 -0.29 -14.33 12.31
N PHE A 49 -0.34 -13.15 11.68
CA PHE A 49 -1.58 -12.46 11.29
C PHE A 49 -2.58 -12.28 12.45
N ASP A 50 -2.05 -12.28 13.68
CA ASP A 50 -2.80 -12.02 14.91
C ASP A 50 -2.49 -10.58 15.36
N PHE A 51 -3.27 -9.65 14.82
CA PHE A 51 -3.04 -8.21 14.98
C PHE A 51 -3.61 -7.70 16.29
N PHE A 52 -2.79 -6.95 17.03
CA PHE A 52 -3.18 -6.35 18.30
C PHE A 52 -4.13 -5.16 18.10
N TYR A 53 -3.89 -4.36 17.08
CA TYR A 53 -4.73 -3.22 16.73
C TYR A 53 -5.62 -3.55 15.53
N ASN A 54 -6.87 -3.05 15.58
CA ASN A 54 -7.79 -3.11 14.44
C ASN A 54 -7.63 -1.88 13.54
N ASP A 55 -8.30 -1.91 12.38
CA ASP A 55 -8.23 -0.83 11.39
C ASP A 55 -8.58 0.53 11.99
N ALA A 56 -9.65 0.65 12.76
CA ALA A 56 -10.10 1.91 13.34
C ALA A 56 -9.03 2.53 14.27
N GLN A 57 -8.38 1.72 15.10
CA GLN A 57 -7.34 2.19 16.00
C GLN A 57 -6.09 2.67 15.23
N VAL A 58 -5.70 1.94 14.18
CA VAL A 58 -4.57 2.34 13.33
C VAL A 58 -4.90 3.62 12.57
N ILE A 59 -6.12 3.75 12.06
CA ILE A 59 -6.60 4.95 11.37
C ILE A 59 -6.57 6.16 12.29
N ASP A 60 -7.08 6.06 13.51
CA ASP A 60 -7.07 7.17 14.48
C ASP A 60 -5.65 7.65 14.79
N ALA A 61 -4.73 6.72 15.04
CA ALA A 61 -3.33 7.04 15.27
C ALA A 61 -2.67 7.68 14.02
N SER A 62 -3.00 7.19 12.83
CA SER A 62 -2.48 7.71 11.57
C SER A 62 -2.97 9.14 11.29
N ILE A 63 -4.24 9.43 11.58
CA ILE A 63 -4.82 10.79 11.51
C ILE A 63 -4.07 11.73 12.43
N GLU A 64 -3.85 11.33 13.69
CA GLU A 64 -3.14 12.14 14.68
C GLU A 64 -1.71 12.46 14.21
N VAL A 65 -0.95 11.45 13.81
CA VAL A 65 0.42 11.58 13.31
C VAL A 65 0.48 12.47 12.06
N PHE A 66 -0.37 12.19 11.06
CA PHE A 66 -0.37 12.96 9.83
C PHE A 66 -0.74 14.43 10.07
N ASN A 67 -1.78 14.70 10.85
CA ASN A 67 -2.21 16.06 11.18
C ASN A 67 -1.14 16.85 11.94
N ALA A 68 -0.27 16.19 12.72
CA ALA A 68 0.82 16.84 13.46
C ALA A 68 2.01 17.25 12.55
N VAL A 69 2.07 16.75 11.32
CA VAL A 69 3.18 17.03 10.39
C VAL A 69 2.72 17.60 9.04
N SER A 70 1.42 17.58 8.74
CA SER A 70 0.86 17.96 7.43
C SER A 70 1.14 19.39 7.03
N GLU A 71 1.37 20.30 7.96
CA GLU A 71 1.78 21.69 7.73
C GLU A 71 3.16 21.81 7.03
N CYS A 72 4.00 20.76 7.13
CA CYS A 72 5.30 20.70 6.45
C CYS A 72 5.16 20.44 4.95
N ILE A 73 3.96 20.08 4.46
CA ILE A 73 3.72 19.72 3.06
C ILE A 73 3.02 20.88 2.37
N PRO A 74 3.60 21.48 1.30
CA PRO A 74 2.98 22.55 0.54
C PRO A 74 1.61 22.16 -0.02
N ASP A 75 0.72 23.14 -0.22
CA ASP A 75 -0.64 22.89 -0.71
C ASP A 75 -0.70 22.43 -2.17
N ASN A 76 0.33 22.72 -2.95
CA ASN A 76 0.44 22.27 -4.33
C ASN A 76 0.95 20.81 -4.47
N VAL A 77 1.34 20.16 -3.39
CA VAL A 77 1.77 18.75 -3.38
C VAL A 77 0.64 17.88 -2.83
N ILE A 78 0.20 16.91 -3.63
CA ILE A 78 -0.84 15.96 -3.23
C ILE A 78 -0.22 14.90 -2.31
N VAL A 79 -0.93 14.50 -1.26
CA VAL A 79 -0.56 13.32 -0.48
C VAL A 79 -1.48 12.17 -0.86
N LEU A 80 -0.92 11.12 -1.41
CA LEU A 80 -1.64 9.92 -1.78
C LEU A 80 -1.41 8.84 -0.71
N PHE A 81 -2.48 8.50 0.00
CA PHE A 81 -2.43 7.48 1.03
C PHE A 81 -2.57 6.10 0.40
N GLU A 82 -1.59 5.26 0.66
CA GLU A 82 -1.51 3.93 0.08
C GLU A 82 -2.09 2.89 1.02
N ASN A 83 -2.89 1.99 0.45
CA ASN A 83 -3.43 0.84 1.15
C ASN A 83 -2.37 -0.24 1.34
N LEU A 84 -2.47 -0.96 2.47
CA LEU A 84 -1.74 -2.20 2.72
C LEU A 84 -2.73 -3.32 3.11
N TRP A 85 -2.23 -4.56 3.19
CA TRP A 85 -3.04 -5.72 3.62
C TRP A 85 -3.07 -5.90 5.14
N TRP A 86 -2.18 -5.21 5.87
CA TRP A 86 -2.19 -5.15 7.34
C TRP A 86 -3.21 -4.12 7.84
N PRO A 87 -3.57 -4.14 9.16
CA PRO A 87 -4.53 -3.19 9.70
C PRO A 87 -4.18 -1.72 9.41
N GLY A 88 -5.20 -0.96 9.04
CA GLY A 88 -5.11 0.43 8.62
C GLY A 88 -6.01 0.72 7.43
N LEU A 89 -5.48 1.40 6.41
CA LEU A 89 -6.24 1.77 5.21
C LEU A 89 -6.23 0.61 4.19
N ARG A 90 -7.01 -0.45 4.45
CA ARG A 90 -7.11 -1.62 3.57
C ARG A 90 -8.08 -1.45 2.40
N LEU A 91 -8.86 -0.38 2.38
CA LEU A 91 -9.90 -0.04 1.39
C LEU A 91 -11.08 -1.02 1.31
N ILE A 92 -11.13 -2.05 2.15
CA ILE A 92 -12.22 -3.07 2.13
C ILE A 92 -13.45 -2.67 2.95
N GLU A 93 -13.34 -1.65 3.79
CA GLU A 93 -14.41 -1.14 4.64
C GLU A 93 -14.62 0.36 4.39
N PRO A 94 -15.68 0.77 3.64
CA PRO A 94 -15.91 2.18 3.32
C PRO A 94 -16.02 3.10 4.53
N GLY A 95 -16.55 2.62 5.66
CA GLY A 95 -16.65 3.39 6.90
C GLY A 95 -15.29 3.73 7.53
N ILE A 96 -14.28 2.88 7.34
CA ILE A 96 -12.89 3.15 7.76
C ILE A 96 -12.27 4.21 6.86
N VAL A 97 -12.53 4.17 5.56
CA VAL A 97 -12.06 5.16 4.59
C VAL A 97 -12.68 6.53 4.89
N ASP A 98 -14.00 6.57 5.14
CA ASP A 98 -14.72 7.78 5.54
C ASP A 98 -14.13 8.39 6.83
N ARG A 99 -13.95 7.57 7.88
CA ARG A 99 -13.33 7.98 9.13
C ARG A 99 -11.95 8.62 8.92
N PHE A 100 -11.13 8.01 8.06
CA PHE A 100 -9.80 8.50 7.76
C PHE A 100 -9.84 9.88 7.12
N PHE A 101 -10.50 10.01 5.97
CA PHE A 101 -10.52 11.27 5.21
C PHE A 101 -11.25 12.39 5.95
N CYS A 102 -12.32 12.10 6.68
CA CYS A 102 -13.00 13.08 7.54
C CYS A 102 -12.13 13.59 8.70
N GLY A 103 -11.15 12.78 9.16
CA GLY A 103 -10.24 13.16 10.25
C GLY A 103 -9.05 14.03 9.80
N LEU A 104 -8.77 14.12 8.49
CA LEU A 104 -7.62 14.85 7.97
C LEU A 104 -7.89 16.36 7.90
N LYS A 105 -6.89 17.16 8.32
CA LYS A 105 -6.94 18.63 8.23
C LYS A 105 -6.54 19.13 6.85
N LYS A 106 -5.58 18.45 6.18
CA LYS A 106 -5.11 18.80 4.85
C LYS A 106 -6.13 18.34 3.79
N GLN A 107 -6.43 19.22 2.83
CA GLN A 107 -7.46 18.98 1.82
C GLN A 107 -6.90 18.38 0.51
N ASN A 108 -5.64 18.68 0.15
CA ASN A 108 -5.01 18.17 -1.07
C ASN A 108 -4.46 16.75 -0.81
N VAL A 109 -5.39 15.79 -0.73
CA VAL A 109 -5.12 14.38 -0.39
C VAL A 109 -5.92 13.45 -1.30
N GLY A 110 -5.42 12.23 -1.47
CA GLY A 110 -6.09 11.20 -2.26
C GLY A 110 -5.62 9.80 -1.86
N ILE A 111 -5.93 8.84 -2.70
CA ILE A 111 -5.56 7.43 -2.54
C ILE A 111 -4.56 7.05 -3.62
N MET A 112 -3.47 6.40 -3.21
CA MET A 112 -2.67 5.54 -4.06
C MET A 112 -3.21 4.12 -3.89
N LEU A 113 -3.86 3.60 -4.91
CA LEU A 113 -4.36 2.24 -4.89
C LEU A 113 -3.24 1.28 -5.29
N ASP A 114 -2.68 0.55 -4.35
CA ASP A 114 -1.83 -0.60 -4.67
C ASP A 114 -2.70 -1.84 -4.88
N THR A 115 -2.61 -2.39 -6.10
CA THR A 115 -3.42 -3.54 -6.52
C THR A 115 -2.95 -4.83 -5.88
N GLY A 116 -1.64 -5.03 -5.71
CA GLY A 116 -1.04 -6.19 -5.04
C GLY A 116 -1.41 -6.23 -3.55
N HIS A 117 -1.31 -5.08 -2.88
CA HIS A 117 -1.70 -4.93 -1.48
C HIS A 117 -3.19 -5.22 -1.28
N LEU A 118 -4.04 -4.70 -2.17
CA LEU A 118 -5.47 -4.99 -2.09
C LEU A 118 -5.78 -6.47 -2.31
N MET A 119 -5.13 -7.11 -3.30
CA MET A 119 -5.26 -8.56 -3.55
C MET A 119 -4.87 -9.39 -2.33
N ASN A 120 -3.83 -8.98 -1.59
CA ASN A 120 -3.34 -9.66 -0.39
C ASN A 120 -4.34 -9.63 0.78
N THR A 121 -5.37 -8.79 0.75
CA THR A 121 -6.47 -8.80 1.73
C THR A 121 -7.46 -9.94 1.50
N ASN A 122 -7.48 -10.55 0.31
CA ASN A 122 -8.40 -11.62 -0.06
C ASN A 122 -7.64 -12.92 -0.42
N ILE A 123 -7.42 -13.75 0.58
CA ILE A 123 -6.70 -15.03 0.43
C ILE A 123 -7.43 -16.08 -0.41
N SER A 124 -8.65 -15.81 -0.90
CA SER A 124 -9.43 -16.74 -1.73
C SER A 124 -9.17 -16.54 -3.22
N LEU A 125 -8.52 -15.46 -3.62
CA LEU A 125 -8.20 -15.21 -5.03
C LEU A 125 -7.31 -16.32 -5.59
N SER A 126 -7.70 -16.86 -6.74
CA SER A 126 -7.01 -17.99 -7.37
C SER A 126 -6.46 -17.68 -8.76
N ASN A 127 -6.93 -16.59 -9.39
CA ASN A 127 -6.52 -16.15 -10.72
C ASN A 127 -6.67 -14.63 -10.89
N GLU A 128 -6.10 -14.12 -11.96
CA GLU A 128 -6.06 -12.68 -12.24
C GLU A 128 -7.45 -12.09 -12.56
N LEU A 129 -8.35 -12.85 -13.18
CA LEU A 129 -9.71 -12.37 -13.48
C LEU A 129 -10.53 -12.17 -12.20
N GLU A 130 -10.42 -13.10 -11.26
CA GLU A 130 -11.01 -12.94 -9.92
C GLU A 130 -10.42 -11.71 -9.20
N ALA A 131 -9.11 -11.50 -9.33
CA ALA A 131 -8.43 -10.36 -8.73
C ALA A 131 -8.93 -9.03 -9.32
N VAL A 132 -9.00 -8.90 -10.64
CA VAL A 132 -9.55 -7.70 -11.31
C VAL A 132 -10.98 -7.44 -10.88
N SER A 133 -11.82 -8.47 -10.86
CA SER A 133 -13.21 -8.35 -10.39
C SER A 133 -13.30 -7.90 -8.94
N PHE A 134 -12.48 -8.46 -8.06
CA PHE A 134 -12.42 -8.09 -6.65
C PHE A 134 -11.96 -6.63 -6.46
N ILE A 135 -10.93 -6.19 -7.18
CA ILE A 135 -10.43 -4.81 -7.10
C ILE A 135 -11.52 -3.84 -7.56
N CYS A 136 -12.13 -4.08 -8.74
CA CYS A 136 -13.20 -3.22 -9.25
C CYS A 136 -14.39 -3.16 -8.30
N GLN A 137 -14.83 -4.30 -7.75
CA GLN A 137 -15.93 -4.34 -6.78
C GLN A 137 -15.58 -3.56 -5.51
N THR A 138 -14.35 -3.67 -5.01
CA THR A 138 -13.90 -2.93 -3.84
C THR A 138 -13.91 -1.43 -4.10
N VAL A 139 -13.38 -1.00 -5.25
CA VAL A 139 -13.37 0.41 -5.66
C VAL A 139 -14.77 0.98 -5.81
N GLU A 140 -15.69 0.25 -6.42
CA GLU A 140 -17.11 0.67 -6.52
C GLU A 140 -17.77 0.81 -5.14
N ASN A 141 -17.45 -0.09 -4.20
CA ASN A 141 -17.98 -0.05 -2.84
C ASN A 141 -17.47 1.16 -2.03
N LEU A 142 -16.37 1.79 -2.43
CA LEU A 142 -15.89 3.03 -1.79
C LEU A 142 -16.84 4.23 -1.99
N GLY A 143 -17.81 4.13 -2.91
CA GLY A 143 -18.75 5.21 -3.20
C GLY A 143 -18.05 6.49 -3.64
N MET A 144 -18.26 7.60 -2.92
CA MET A 144 -17.63 8.88 -3.27
C MET A 144 -16.10 8.85 -3.21
N TYR A 145 -15.52 7.99 -2.37
CA TYR A 145 -14.05 7.87 -2.21
C TYR A 145 -13.34 7.20 -3.39
N LYS A 146 -14.09 6.58 -4.32
CA LYS A 146 -13.54 6.18 -5.62
C LYS A 146 -12.87 7.37 -6.33
N ASN A 147 -13.47 8.55 -6.27
CA ASN A 147 -12.93 9.76 -6.89
C ASN A 147 -11.67 10.32 -6.19
N TYR A 148 -11.30 9.78 -5.05
CA TYR A 148 -10.05 10.10 -4.36
C TYR A 148 -8.87 9.25 -4.85
N ILE A 149 -9.11 8.21 -5.66
CA ILE A 149 -8.04 7.39 -6.24
C ILE A 149 -7.40 8.18 -7.38
N HIS A 150 -6.28 8.82 -7.10
CA HIS A 150 -5.51 9.58 -8.08
C HIS A 150 -4.35 8.77 -8.65
N GLY A 151 -3.80 7.83 -7.89
CA GLY A 151 -2.70 7.01 -8.31
C GLY A 151 -2.98 5.51 -8.17
N MET A 152 -2.28 4.73 -8.98
CA MET A 152 -2.31 3.28 -8.90
C MET A 152 -0.89 2.70 -8.99
N HIS A 153 -0.49 1.92 -8.01
CA HIS A 153 0.62 0.99 -8.07
C HIS A 153 0.09 -0.32 -8.66
N LEU A 154 0.58 -0.69 -9.84
CA LEU A 154 0.09 -1.82 -10.60
C LEU A 154 1.05 -3.00 -10.46
N SER A 155 0.66 -3.97 -9.67
CA SER A 155 1.32 -5.25 -9.49
C SER A 155 0.30 -6.36 -9.24
N CYS A 156 0.70 -7.60 -9.45
CA CYS A 156 -0.11 -8.79 -9.22
C CYS A 156 0.46 -9.59 -8.05
N SER A 157 -0.36 -9.91 -7.04
CA SER A 157 0.02 -10.69 -5.87
C SER A 157 -1.05 -11.74 -5.55
N LEU A 158 -0.97 -12.91 -6.19
CA LEU A 158 -1.87 -14.04 -5.92
C LEU A 158 -1.30 -14.94 -4.82
N SER A 159 -1.11 -14.37 -3.62
CA SER A 159 -0.41 -15.01 -2.50
C SER A 159 -1.30 -15.85 -1.57
N GLY A 160 -2.60 -15.97 -1.87
CA GLY A 160 -3.56 -16.63 -0.98
C GLY A 160 -3.18 -18.06 -0.58
N SER A 161 -2.59 -18.85 -1.48
CA SER A 161 -2.08 -20.18 -1.17
C SER A 161 -0.93 -20.12 -0.16
N TYR A 162 0.02 -19.23 -0.35
CA TYR A 162 1.13 -19.03 0.58
C TYR A 162 0.61 -18.58 1.96
N GLN A 163 -0.26 -17.58 2.01
CA GLN A 163 -0.80 -17.06 3.27
C GLN A 163 -1.55 -18.12 4.08
N LYS A 164 -2.31 -19.03 3.42
CA LYS A 164 -3.02 -20.14 4.07
C LYS A 164 -2.07 -21.16 4.71
N HIS A 165 -0.93 -21.41 4.08
CA HIS A 165 0.02 -22.44 4.48
C HIS A 165 1.26 -21.91 5.20
N SER A 166 1.45 -20.57 5.25
CA SER A 166 2.59 -19.96 5.92
C SER A 166 2.61 -20.27 7.42
N CYS A 167 3.80 -20.30 7.97
CA CYS A 167 4.00 -20.51 9.39
C CYS A 167 3.26 -19.44 10.20
N LYS A 168 2.52 -19.85 11.22
CA LYS A 168 1.79 -18.97 12.15
C LYS A 168 2.60 -18.65 13.42
N ALA A 169 3.90 -18.86 13.38
CA ALA A 169 4.82 -18.58 14.48
C ALA A 169 6.07 -17.87 13.97
N VAL A 170 6.60 -16.96 14.77
CA VAL A 170 7.88 -16.31 14.48
C VAL A 170 9.00 -17.36 14.54
N PRO A 171 9.89 -17.44 13.53
CA PRO A 171 11.06 -18.30 13.59
C PRO A 171 11.96 -17.96 14.80
N GLU A 172 12.54 -18.98 15.46
CA GLU A 172 13.37 -18.77 16.67
C GLU A 172 14.55 -17.81 16.44
N CYS A 173 15.16 -17.86 15.26
CA CYS A 173 16.27 -16.99 14.85
C CYS A 173 15.88 -16.16 13.63
N CYS A 174 14.82 -15.34 13.76
CA CYS A 174 14.29 -14.57 12.64
C CYS A 174 15.29 -13.51 12.15
N SER A 175 15.92 -13.79 11.02
CA SER A 175 16.81 -12.86 10.33
C SER A 175 16.02 -11.87 9.46
N MET A 176 16.64 -10.74 9.10
CA MET A 176 16.04 -9.79 8.15
C MET A 176 15.72 -10.47 6.80
N THR A 177 16.57 -11.41 6.36
CA THR A 177 16.34 -12.16 5.12
C THR A 177 15.08 -13.01 5.20
N GLU A 178 14.81 -13.66 6.32
CA GLU A 178 13.59 -14.46 6.51
C GLU A 178 12.35 -13.58 6.58
N ILE A 179 12.43 -12.41 7.23
CA ILE A 179 11.34 -11.43 7.25
C ILE A 179 11.05 -10.96 5.83
N MET A 180 12.07 -10.53 5.09
CA MET A 180 11.91 -10.06 3.72
C MET A 180 11.37 -11.15 2.80
N HIS A 181 11.89 -12.39 2.91
CA HIS A 181 11.37 -13.51 2.13
C HIS A 181 9.88 -13.78 2.43
N HIS A 182 9.48 -13.72 3.71
CA HIS A 182 8.08 -13.91 4.09
C HIS A 182 7.20 -12.80 3.53
N VAL A 183 7.58 -11.54 3.69
CA VAL A 183 6.83 -10.38 3.20
C VAL A 183 6.72 -10.43 1.67
N THR A 184 7.83 -10.65 0.95
CA THR A 184 7.82 -10.70 -0.53
C THR A 184 7.15 -11.95 -1.10
N SER A 185 6.97 -13.02 -0.30
CA SER A 185 6.15 -14.16 -0.70
C SER A 185 4.64 -13.85 -0.63
N ILE A 186 4.24 -12.83 0.13
CA ILE A 186 2.89 -12.31 0.17
C ILE A 186 2.73 -11.21 -0.87
N ASP A 187 3.58 -10.22 -0.81
CA ASP A 187 3.59 -9.07 -1.71
C ASP A 187 4.57 -9.32 -2.85
N GLN A 188 4.04 -9.96 -3.90
CA GLN A 188 4.86 -10.61 -4.92
C GLN A 188 5.38 -9.67 -6.00
N HIS A 189 4.78 -8.50 -6.18
CA HIS A 189 5.14 -7.51 -7.20
C HIS A 189 5.36 -8.10 -8.60
N LEU A 190 4.49 -9.03 -9.00
CA LEU A 190 4.52 -9.67 -10.32
C LEU A 190 3.74 -8.85 -11.36
N ILE A 191 3.97 -9.14 -12.64
CA ILE A 191 3.11 -8.60 -13.70
C ILE A 191 1.79 -9.37 -13.77
N PHE A 192 0.73 -8.71 -14.21
CA PHE A 192 -0.44 -9.37 -14.75
C PHE A 192 -0.10 -10.00 -16.12
N LYS A 193 -0.64 -11.17 -16.42
CA LYS A 193 -0.38 -11.94 -17.63
C LYS A 193 -1.64 -12.20 -18.44
N GLU A 194 -2.81 -12.14 -17.79
CA GLU A 194 -4.10 -12.42 -18.41
C GLU A 194 -4.80 -11.14 -18.89
N SER A 195 -5.82 -11.30 -19.71
CA SER A 195 -6.68 -10.20 -20.14
C SER A 195 -7.55 -9.71 -18.98
N GLY A 196 -7.83 -8.40 -18.95
CA GLY A 196 -8.67 -7.78 -17.90
C GLY A 196 -8.09 -6.49 -17.32
N LEU A 197 -6.82 -6.22 -17.55
CA LEU A 197 -6.19 -4.98 -17.08
C LEU A 197 -6.82 -3.73 -17.66
N LYS A 198 -7.30 -3.78 -18.91
CA LYS A 198 -8.02 -2.65 -19.51
C LYS A 198 -9.27 -2.30 -18.70
N SER A 199 -10.06 -3.31 -18.34
CA SER A 199 -11.24 -3.11 -17.49
C SER A 199 -10.89 -2.53 -16.11
N LEU A 200 -9.75 -2.90 -15.55
CA LEU A 200 -9.25 -2.34 -14.29
C LEU A 200 -8.95 -0.85 -14.44
N ILE A 201 -8.23 -0.46 -15.50
CA ILE A 201 -7.94 0.95 -15.77
C ILE A 201 -9.21 1.75 -16.05
N GLU A 202 -10.14 1.22 -16.84
CA GLU A 202 -11.43 1.86 -17.13
C GLU A 202 -12.31 1.99 -15.87
N CYS A 203 -12.19 1.05 -14.94
CA CYS A 203 -12.88 1.11 -13.65
C CYS A 203 -12.31 2.20 -12.74
N ILE A 204 -10.99 2.37 -12.70
CA ILE A 204 -10.31 3.23 -11.71
C ILE A 204 -10.01 4.63 -12.27
N GLU A 205 -9.63 4.73 -13.55
CA GLU A 205 -9.22 5.96 -14.25
C GLU A 205 -8.14 6.76 -13.50
N PRO A 206 -7.01 6.14 -13.09
CA PRO A 206 -5.99 6.81 -12.28
C PRO A 206 -5.27 7.88 -13.09
N SER A 207 -4.95 9.03 -12.46
CA SER A 207 -4.11 10.08 -13.06
C SER A 207 -2.63 9.67 -13.13
N TYR A 208 -2.19 8.82 -12.19
CA TYR A 208 -0.82 8.31 -12.11
C TYR A 208 -0.83 6.79 -12.10
N LEU A 209 -0.04 6.18 -12.98
CA LEU A 209 0.13 4.72 -13.04
C LEU A 209 1.61 4.38 -12.88
N VAL A 210 1.94 3.62 -11.85
CA VAL A 210 3.27 3.13 -11.56
C VAL A 210 3.28 1.60 -11.67
N HIS A 211 4.17 1.05 -12.50
CA HIS A 211 4.43 -0.38 -12.52
C HIS A 211 5.36 -0.73 -11.36
N GLU A 212 4.82 -1.24 -10.28
CA GLU A 212 5.58 -1.60 -9.08
C GLU A 212 5.95 -3.08 -9.12
N LEU A 213 7.13 -3.36 -9.67
CA LEU A 213 7.55 -4.72 -10.04
C LEU A 213 8.91 -5.05 -9.44
N PHE A 214 9.09 -6.30 -9.01
CA PHE A 214 10.43 -6.82 -8.73
C PHE A 214 11.14 -7.17 -10.04
N TYR A 215 12.43 -6.83 -10.11
CA TYR A 215 13.27 -7.08 -11.28
C TYR A 215 14.75 -7.17 -10.87
N ASP A 216 15.54 -7.95 -11.60
CA ASP A 216 16.98 -8.10 -11.36
C ASP A 216 17.80 -6.99 -12.01
N ASN A 217 17.31 -6.42 -13.13
CA ASN A 217 18.01 -5.37 -13.87
C ASN A 217 17.04 -4.55 -14.75
N LEU A 218 17.50 -3.38 -15.22
CA LEU A 218 16.66 -2.45 -16.01
C LEU A 218 16.17 -3.02 -17.36
N ALA A 219 16.90 -3.95 -17.96
CA ALA A 219 16.47 -4.59 -19.20
C ALA A 219 15.27 -5.49 -18.96
N GLU A 220 15.27 -6.26 -17.88
CA GLU A 220 14.14 -7.05 -17.43
C GLU A 220 12.94 -6.18 -17.07
N LEU A 221 13.14 -5.12 -16.27
CA LEU A 221 12.07 -4.15 -15.95
C LEU A 221 11.41 -3.63 -17.24
N SER A 222 12.20 -3.26 -18.24
CA SER A 222 11.67 -2.78 -19.51
C SER A 222 10.78 -3.82 -20.21
N VAL A 223 11.16 -5.09 -20.18
CA VAL A 223 10.37 -6.19 -20.75
C VAL A 223 9.07 -6.40 -19.97
N LEU A 224 9.14 -6.40 -18.64
CA LEU A 224 7.98 -6.57 -17.77
C LEU A 224 6.96 -5.44 -17.97
N VAL A 225 7.42 -4.19 -17.95
CA VAL A 225 6.57 -3.01 -18.18
C VAL A 225 5.93 -3.05 -19.57
N GLN A 226 6.70 -3.34 -20.64
CA GLN A 226 6.14 -3.45 -22.00
C GLN A 226 5.11 -4.57 -22.12
N THR A 227 5.31 -5.67 -21.40
CA THR A 227 4.36 -6.79 -21.40
C THR A 227 3.03 -6.36 -20.75
N GLN A 228 3.09 -5.71 -19.60
CA GLN A 228 1.91 -5.22 -18.90
C GLN A 228 1.20 -4.10 -19.68
N GLN A 229 1.95 -3.18 -20.31
CA GLN A 229 1.38 -2.13 -21.17
C GLN A 229 0.60 -2.69 -22.38
N LYS A 230 1.07 -3.79 -22.99
CA LYS A 230 0.33 -4.43 -24.07
C LYS A 230 -1.02 -5.01 -23.63
N LEU A 231 -1.15 -5.41 -22.38
CA LEU A 231 -2.42 -5.88 -21.80
C LEU A 231 -3.36 -4.72 -21.49
N LEU A 232 -2.84 -3.54 -21.14
CA LEU A 232 -3.65 -2.34 -20.93
C LEU A 232 -4.31 -1.82 -22.21
N LEU A 233 -3.77 -2.16 -23.38
CA LEU A 233 -4.27 -1.73 -24.69
C LEU A 233 -5.24 -2.73 -25.34
N LYS A 234 -5.36 -3.94 -24.80
CA LYS A 234 -6.27 -4.99 -25.31
C LYS A 234 -7.61 -4.97 -24.58
#